data_9702d3c00576202c13838ed36db38bb9
#
_entry.id   9702d3c00576202c13838ed36db38bb9
#
_cell.length_a   1.000
_cell.length_b   1.000
_cell.length_c   1.000
_cell.angle_alpha   90.00
_cell.angle_beta   90.00
_cell.angle_gamma   90.00
#
_symmetry.space_group_name_H-M   'P 1'
#
loop_
_entity.id
_entity.type
_entity.pdbx_description
1 polymer ?
#
loop_
_entity_poly.entity_id
_entity_poly.type
_entity_poly.pdbx_seq_one_letter_code
_entity_poly.pdbx_strand_id
1 'polypeptide(L)'
;KEHILSQTPRKDNGEITTIKTDWEKFAQSEDFKDIRSQMQDILNHSDAELTEQELIQLQNLLNSAGLNSIGNMALLDLRINRSYGNADYAHKRTIIFQEYMNQKYVRPHTLAVFMKGDIDTREATGIPLNRWTLEDIKRNTDKIAKEIGKNFNAWLTQNN
;
A
#
# COMPACT_ATOMS: atom_id res chain seq x y z
N LYS A 1 -5.60 -6.59 9.47
CA LYS A 1 -4.58 -6.18 8.46
C LYS A 1 -5.14 -5.03 7.65
N GLU A 2 -4.28 -4.17 7.19
CA GLU A 2 -4.63 -2.99 6.42
C GLU A 2 -3.66 -2.84 5.24
N HIS A 3 -4.13 -2.23 4.16
CA HIS A 3 -3.28 -1.90 3.02
C HIS A 3 -2.43 -0.66 3.31
N ILE A 4 -1.14 -0.74 3.00
CA ILE A 4 -0.22 0.40 3.09
C ILE A 4 -0.62 1.45 2.06
N LEU A 5 -0.72 1.06 0.78
CA LEU A 5 -1.39 1.85 -0.24
C LEU A 5 -2.88 1.50 -0.28
N SER A 6 -3.71 2.51 -0.40
CA SER A 6 -5.15 2.33 -0.64
C SER A 6 -5.38 1.63 -1.97
N GLN A 7 -6.36 0.73 -2.03
CA GLN A 7 -6.60 -0.10 -3.21
C GLN A 7 -7.48 0.58 -4.26
N THR A 8 -8.48 1.33 -3.80
CA THR A 8 -9.50 1.93 -4.67
C THR A 8 -10.14 3.12 -3.97
N PRO A 9 -10.60 4.13 -4.70
CA PRO A 9 -11.45 5.16 -4.12
C PRO A 9 -12.81 4.58 -3.75
N ARG A 10 -13.35 4.99 -2.59
CA ARG A 10 -14.59 4.46 -2.04
C ARG A 10 -15.57 5.57 -1.69
N LYS A 11 -16.85 5.26 -1.81
CA LYS A 11 -17.95 6.07 -1.30
C LYS A 11 -18.01 5.98 0.25
N ASP A 12 -18.77 6.85 0.89
CA ASP A 12 -18.95 6.87 2.35
C ASP A 12 -19.54 5.55 2.90
N ASN A 13 -20.31 4.84 2.09
CA ASN A 13 -20.85 3.52 2.44
C ASN A 13 -19.84 2.37 2.29
N GLY A 14 -18.60 2.66 1.88
CA GLY A 14 -17.52 1.69 1.70
C GLY A 14 -17.48 0.99 0.34
N GLU A 15 -18.44 1.22 -0.54
CA GLU A 15 -18.44 0.71 -1.91
C GLU A 15 -17.41 1.43 -2.79
N ILE A 16 -16.89 0.74 -3.81
CA ILE A 16 -16.02 1.36 -4.81
C ILE A 16 -16.84 2.40 -5.58
N THR A 17 -16.29 3.61 -5.70
CA THR A 17 -16.97 4.65 -6.48
C THR A 17 -16.91 4.35 -7.98
N THR A 18 -18.00 4.66 -8.68
CA THR A 18 -18.06 4.66 -10.15
C THR A 18 -17.74 6.03 -10.75
N ILE A 19 -17.59 7.05 -9.91
CA ILE A 19 -17.39 8.43 -10.35
C ILE A 19 -15.97 8.62 -10.87
N LYS A 20 -15.83 8.99 -12.14
CA LYS A 20 -14.55 9.20 -12.83
C LYS A 20 -13.63 10.17 -12.08
N THR A 21 -14.15 11.31 -11.63
CA THR A 21 -13.35 12.34 -10.96
C THR A 21 -12.73 11.86 -9.64
N ASP A 22 -13.33 10.88 -8.96
CA ASP A 22 -12.76 10.27 -7.76
C ASP A 22 -11.55 9.40 -8.12
N TRP A 23 -11.63 8.67 -9.23
CA TRP A 23 -10.53 7.88 -9.75
C TRP A 23 -9.39 8.75 -10.31
N GLU A 24 -9.72 9.87 -10.96
CA GLU A 24 -8.72 10.84 -11.41
C GLU A 24 -7.95 11.43 -10.22
N LYS A 25 -8.65 11.85 -9.16
CA LYS A 25 -8.01 12.32 -7.91
C LYS A 25 -7.15 11.23 -7.28
N PHE A 26 -7.65 10.00 -7.23
CA PHE A 26 -6.91 8.86 -6.70
C PHE A 26 -5.63 8.59 -7.49
N ALA A 27 -5.68 8.62 -8.82
CA ALA A 27 -4.53 8.44 -9.69
C ALA A 27 -3.48 9.57 -9.55
N GLN A 28 -3.86 10.77 -9.11
CA GLN A 28 -2.94 11.88 -8.89
C GLN A 28 -2.07 11.73 -7.64
N SER A 29 -2.40 10.82 -6.72
CA SER A 29 -1.54 10.53 -5.58
C SER A 29 -0.12 10.17 -6.04
N GLU A 30 0.89 10.69 -5.35
CA GLU A 30 2.30 10.36 -5.62
C GLU A 30 2.59 8.86 -5.46
N ASP A 31 1.76 8.16 -4.69
CA ASP A 31 1.87 6.71 -4.51
C ASP A 31 1.66 5.93 -5.82
N PHE A 32 0.87 6.47 -6.76
CA PHE A 32 0.56 5.83 -8.06
C PHE A 32 1.34 6.41 -9.24
N LYS A 33 2.38 7.19 -8.99
CA LYS A 33 3.19 7.82 -10.05
C LYS A 33 3.65 6.82 -11.12
N ASP A 34 4.00 5.61 -10.72
CA ASP A 34 4.59 4.60 -11.61
C ASP A 34 3.57 3.96 -12.57
N ILE A 35 2.26 4.02 -12.24
CA ILE A 35 1.16 3.48 -13.07
C ILE A 35 0.13 4.54 -13.47
N ARG A 36 0.39 5.81 -13.14
CA ARG A 36 -0.54 6.93 -13.38
C ARG A 36 -0.94 7.04 -14.84
N SER A 37 0.03 6.93 -15.76
CA SER A 37 -0.24 7.02 -17.20
C SER A 37 -1.24 5.95 -17.65
N GLN A 38 -1.06 4.70 -17.21
CA GLN A 38 -1.95 3.60 -17.54
C GLN A 38 -3.36 3.79 -16.95
N MET A 39 -3.46 4.33 -15.73
CA MET A 39 -4.75 4.68 -15.15
C MET A 39 -5.43 5.79 -15.95
N GLN A 40 -4.68 6.83 -16.33
CA GLN A 40 -5.20 7.95 -17.12
C GLN A 40 -5.64 7.51 -18.52
N ASP A 41 -4.94 6.57 -19.15
CA ASP A 41 -5.32 6.03 -20.45
C ASP A 41 -6.72 5.38 -20.41
N ILE A 42 -7.03 4.64 -19.34
CA ILE A 42 -8.39 4.09 -19.13
C ILE A 42 -9.38 5.23 -18.89
N LEU A 43 -9.08 6.14 -17.97
CA LEU A 43 -9.99 7.21 -17.57
C LEU A 43 -10.28 8.22 -18.69
N ASN A 44 -9.33 8.49 -19.59
CA ASN A 44 -9.52 9.41 -20.70
C ASN A 44 -10.61 8.93 -21.69
N HIS A 45 -10.84 7.63 -21.79
CA HIS A 45 -11.84 7.04 -22.67
C HIS A 45 -13.18 6.81 -21.96
N SER A 46 -13.27 7.10 -20.67
CA SER A 46 -14.46 6.87 -19.85
C SER A 46 -15.36 8.09 -19.79
N ASP A 47 -16.66 7.87 -19.63
CA ASP A 47 -17.66 8.89 -19.31
C ASP A 47 -17.53 9.38 -17.85
N ALA A 48 -18.46 10.27 -17.42
CA ALA A 48 -18.48 10.79 -16.03
C ALA A 48 -18.66 9.68 -14.98
N GLU A 49 -19.32 8.59 -15.34
CA GLU A 49 -19.41 7.36 -14.55
C GLU A 49 -18.72 6.22 -15.30
N LEU A 50 -17.89 5.48 -14.58
CA LEU A 50 -17.16 4.34 -15.09
C LEU A 50 -18.10 3.13 -15.27
N THR A 51 -17.96 2.46 -16.40
CA THR A 51 -18.60 1.18 -16.65
C THR A 51 -17.98 0.07 -15.80
N GLU A 52 -18.68 -1.05 -15.66
CA GLU A 52 -18.16 -2.23 -14.96
C GLU A 52 -16.83 -2.73 -15.58
N GLN A 53 -16.72 -2.69 -16.91
CA GLN A 53 -15.50 -3.13 -17.62
C GLN A 53 -14.31 -2.22 -17.29
N GLU A 54 -14.49 -0.90 -17.26
CA GLU A 54 -13.45 0.06 -16.91
C GLU A 54 -13.02 -0.09 -15.45
N LEU A 55 -13.96 -0.32 -14.54
CA LEU A 55 -13.64 -0.64 -13.14
C LEU A 55 -12.82 -1.92 -13.02
N ILE A 56 -13.17 -2.97 -13.76
CA ILE A 56 -12.40 -4.22 -13.79
C ILE A 56 -11.00 -3.97 -14.35
N GLN A 57 -10.85 -3.18 -15.41
CA GLN A 57 -9.54 -2.83 -15.98
C GLN A 57 -8.66 -2.08 -14.97
N LEU A 58 -9.21 -1.07 -14.29
CA LEU A 58 -8.50 -0.33 -13.24
C LEU A 58 -8.10 -1.24 -12.07
N GLN A 59 -9.00 -2.11 -11.61
CA GLN A 59 -8.70 -3.06 -10.54
C GLN A 59 -7.62 -4.08 -10.95
N ASN A 60 -7.68 -4.59 -12.19
CA ASN A 60 -6.66 -5.51 -12.71
C ASN A 60 -5.29 -4.82 -12.82
N LEU A 61 -5.25 -3.57 -13.25
CA LEU A 61 -4.03 -2.77 -13.27
C LEU A 61 -3.43 -2.64 -11.86
N LEU A 62 -4.25 -2.25 -10.87
CA LEU A 62 -3.82 -2.12 -9.48
C LEU A 62 -3.37 -3.46 -8.88
N ASN A 63 -4.06 -4.56 -9.21
CA ASN A 63 -3.68 -5.90 -8.77
C ASN A 63 -2.35 -6.35 -9.39
N SER A 64 -2.15 -6.11 -10.69
CA SER A 64 -0.89 -6.44 -11.37
C SER A 64 0.29 -5.61 -10.84
N ALA A 65 0.02 -4.40 -10.36
CA ALA A 65 0.98 -3.57 -9.65
C ALA A 65 1.28 -4.06 -8.21
N GLY A 66 0.65 -5.15 -7.76
CA GLY A 66 0.92 -5.79 -6.48
C GLY A 66 0.18 -5.19 -5.29
N LEU A 67 -0.86 -4.37 -5.49
CA LEU A 67 -1.58 -3.74 -4.38
C LEU A 67 -2.26 -4.74 -3.44
N ASN A 68 -2.60 -5.94 -3.93
CA ASN A 68 -3.14 -7.04 -3.13
C ASN A 68 -2.08 -7.99 -2.56
N SER A 69 -0.80 -7.75 -2.84
CA SER A 69 0.28 -8.59 -2.32
C SER A 69 0.50 -8.38 -0.81
N ILE A 70 1.09 -9.38 -0.16
CA ILE A 70 1.44 -9.31 1.27
C ILE A 70 2.40 -8.14 1.56
N GLY A 71 3.21 -7.74 0.57
CA GLY A 71 4.13 -6.61 0.69
C GLY A 71 3.43 -5.26 0.83
N ASN A 72 2.16 -5.17 0.43
CA ASN A 72 1.33 -3.97 0.63
C ASN A 72 0.45 -4.06 1.90
N MET A 73 0.73 -4.98 2.81
CA MET A 73 -0.05 -5.18 4.03
C MET A 73 0.70 -4.75 5.29
N ALA A 74 0.01 -4.12 6.21
CA ALA A 74 0.48 -3.84 7.56
C ALA A 74 -0.49 -4.35 8.62
N LEU A 75 0.04 -4.69 9.79
CA LEU A 75 -0.77 -5.10 10.94
C LEU A 75 -0.94 -3.90 11.87
N LEU A 76 -2.14 -3.35 11.90
CA LEU A 76 -2.48 -2.18 12.70
C LEU A 76 -3.42 -2.53 13.84
N ASP A 77 -3.33 -1.76 14.92
CA ASP A 77 -4.38 -1.66 15.92
C ASP A 77 -5.64 -1.04 15.30
N LEU A 78 -6.81 -1.47 15.77
CA LEU A 78 -8.11 -1.02 15.21
C LEU A 78 -8.29 0.51 15.29
N ARG A 79 -7.75 1.15 16.34
CA ARG A 79 -7.85 2.60 16.52
C ARG A 79 -7.01 3.35 15.49
N ILE A 80 -5.79 2.90 15.27
CA ILE A 80 -4.90 3.47 14.26
C ILE A 80 -5.52 3.29 12.87
N ASN A 81 -6.07 2.11 12.60
CA ASN A 81 -6.71 1.80 11.33
C ASN A 81 -7.89 2.73 11.01
N ARG A 82 -8.70 3.08 12.00
CA ARG A 82 -9.82 4.02 11.82
C ARG A 82 -9.37 5.45 11.51
N SER A 83 -8.23 5.87 11.99
CA SER A 83 -7.68 7.21 11.72
C SER A 83 -7.02 7.34 10.35
N TYR A 84 -6.72 6.24 9.71
CA TYR A 84 -6.04 6.19 8.42
C TYR A 84 -6.97 6.47 7.23
N GLY A 85 -8.15 5.86 7.21
CA GLY A 85 -9.02 5.86 6.05
C GLY A 85 -8.30 5.43 4.76
N ASN A 86 -8.66 6.06 3.64
CA ASN A 86 -8.02 5.90 2.34
C ASN A 86 -6.90 6.94 2.09
N ALA A 87 -6.25 7.42 3.15
CA ALA A 87 -5.17 8.38 3.04
C ALA A 87 -3.97 7.83 2.24
N ASP A 88 -3.17 8.74 1.67
CA ASP A 88 -1.90 8.40 1.05
C ASP A 88 -0.86 7.89 2.07
N TYR A 89 0.22 7.34 1.57
CA TYR A 89 1.29 6.80 2.40
C TYR A 89 1.93 7.85 3.32
N ALA A 90 2.16 9.07 2.83
CA ALA A 90 2.78 10.14 3.61
C ALA A 90 1.95 10.48 4.84
N HIS A 91 0.62 10.59 4.68
CA HIS A 91 -0.30 10.85 5.78
C HIS A 91 -0.35 9.67 6.77
N LYS A 92 -0.48 8.44 6.28
CA LYS A 92 -0.43 7.23 7.11
C LYS A 92 0.87 7.16 7.92
N ARG A 93 2.00 7.45 7.28
CA ARG A 93 3.31 7.50 7.93
C ARG A 93 3.36 8.50 9.08
N THR A 94 2.82 9.69 8.87
CA THR A 94 2.74 10.73 9.90
C THR A 94 1.95 10.24 11.12
N ILE A 95 0.79 9.62 10.91
CA ILE A 95 -0.03 9.06 11.99
C ILE A 95 0.75 8.00 12.78
N ILE A 96 1.41 7.05 12.09
CA ILE A 96 2.19 5.99 12.76
C ILE A 96 3.30 6.57 13.62
N PHE A 97 4.01 7.58 13.14
CA PHE A 97 5.06 8.21 13.92
C PHE A 97 4.52 8.99 15.12
N GLN A 98 3.40 9.70 14.96
CA GLN A 98 2.74 10.36 16.08
C GLN A 98 2.31 9.36 17.16
N GLU A 99 1.71 8.24 16.79
CA GLU A 99 1.32 7.19 17.72
C GLU A 99 2.54 6.60 18.45
N TYR A 100 3.64 6.35 17.71
CA TYR A 100 4.88 5.86 18.28
C TYR A 100 5.53 6.87 19.24
N MET A 101 5.62 8.15 18.85
CA MET A 101 6.16 9.22 19.69
C MET A 101 5.32 9.47 20.95
N ASN A 102 4.01 9.22 20.88
CA ASN A 102 3.10 9.26 22.03
C ASN A 102 3.17 7.99 22.90
N GLN A 103 4.22 7.17 22.73
CA GLN A 103 4.47 5.93 23.48
C GLN A 103 3.36 4.88 23.34
N LYS A 104 2.56 4.94 22.28
CA LYS A 104 1.60 3.89 21.98
C LYS A 104 2.29 2.74 21.26
N TYR A 105 1.83 1.53 21.56
CA TYR A 105 2.39 0.35 20.94
C TYR A 105 2.08 0.31 19.43
N VAL A 106 3.12 0.32 18.63
CA VAL A 106 3.09 0.04 17.19
C VAL A 106 3.86 -1.25 16.94
N ARG A 107 3.29 -2.18 16.20
CA ARG A 107 3.95 -3.46 15.90
C ARG A 107 5.28 -3.23 15.19
N PRO A 108 6.36 -3.95 15.54
CA PRO A 108 7.69 -3.75 14.94
C PRO A 108 7.67 -3.83 13.41
N HIS A 109 6.95 -4.81 12.84
CA HIS A 109 6.79 -4.92 11.39
C HIS A 109 6.15 -3.66 10.78
N THR A 110 5.07 -3.17 11.37
CA THR A 110 4.38 -1.96 10.91
C THR A 110 5.30 -0.75 10.98
N LEU A 111 5.98 -0.57 12.10
CA LEU A 111 6.95 0.51 12.27
C LEU A 111 8.04 0.43 11.19
N ALA A 112 8.62 -0.75 10.96
CA ALA A 112 9.65 -0.97 9.94
C ALA A 112 9.17 -0.61 8.51
N VAL A 113 7.91 -0.94 8.17
CA VAL A 113 7.29 -0.56 6.89
C VAL A 113 7.23 0.95 6.74
N PHE A 114 6.74 1.67 7.76
CA PHE A 114 6.59 3.12 7.69
C PHE A 114 7.91 3.89 7.93
N MET A 115 8.89 3.30 8.59
CA MET A 115 10.26 3.80 8.61
C MET A 115 11.00 3.46 7.32
N LYS A 116 10.43 2.59 6.49
CA LYS A 116 11.05 1.99 5.33
C LYS A 116 12.33 1.22 5.65
N GLY A 117 12.46 0.52 6.79
CA GLY A 117 13.53 -0.37 7.23
C GLY A 117 14.91 0.01 6.75
N ASP A 118 15.94 -0.48 6.56
CA ASP A 118 17.32 -0.19 6.19
C ASP A 118 17.62 1.20 5.59
N ILE A 119 17.94 2.15 6.44
CA ILE A 119 18.31 3.52 6.06
C ILE A 119 19.58 3.52 5.18
N ASP A 120 20.52 2.61 5.44
CA ASP A 120 21.81 2.57 4.77
C ASP A 120 21.77 2.23 3.27
N THR A 121 20.76 1.45 2.83
CA THR A 121 20.60 1.12 1.41
C THR A 121 19.81 2.16 0.62
N ARG A 122 19.18 3.12 1.26
CA ARG A 122 18.24 4.06 0.64
C ARG A 122 18.88 5.33 0.16
N GLU A 123 19.84 5.86 0.86
CA GLU A 123 20.62 7.00 0.41
C GLU A 123 21.33 6.69 -0.90
N ALA A 124 21.72 5.42 -1.08
CA ALA A 124 22.37 4.95 -2.31
C ALA A 124 21.37 4.72 -3.49
N THR A 125 20.07 4.49 -3.21
CA THR A 125 19.11 4.10 -4.26
C THR A 125 18.12 5.20 -4.64
N GLY A 126 18.13 6.36 -3.95
CA GLY A 126 17.24 7.48 -4.25
C GLY A 126 15.75 7.18 -4.00
N ILE A 127 15.42 6.17 -3.19
CA ILE A 127 14.03 5.78 -2.93
C ILE A 127 13.34 6.84 -2.04
N PRO A 128 12.22 7.42 -2.49
CA PRO A 128 11.54 8.46 -1.74
C PRO A 128 10.95 7.92 -0.42
N LEU A 129 11.20 8.64 0.67
CA LEU A 129 10.69 8.27 2.01
C LEU A 129 9.21 8.60 2.23
N ASN A 130 8.64 9.47 1.39
CA ASN A 130 7.30 10.01 1.55
C ASN A 130 6.22 9.28 0.72
N ARG A 131 6.60 8.23 -0.01
CA ARG A 131 5.67 7.40 -0.80
C ARG A 131 6.02 5.92 -0.67
N TRP A 132 5.04 5.06 -0.83
CA TRP A 132 5.22 3.61 -0.92
C TRP A 132 5.14 3.20 -2.38
N THR A 133 6.26 2.80 -2.95
CA THR A 133 6.37 2.50 -4.37
C THR A 133 6.03 1.04 -4.67
N LEU A 134 5.80 0.71 -5.94
CA LEU A 134 5.64 -0.68 -6.38
C LEU A 134 6.90 -1.51 -6.08
N GLU A 135 8.08 -0.91 -6.16
CA GLU A 135 9.34 -1.54 -5.78
C GLU A 135 9.41 -1.81 -4.27
N ASP A 136 8.88 -0.91 -3.43
CA ASP A 136 8.76 -1.15 -1.99
C ASP A 136 7.83 -2.34 -1.70
N ILE A 137 6.71 -2.45 -2.41
CA ILE A 137 5.78 -3.57 -2.30
C ILE A 137 6.49 -4.88 -2.63
N LYS A 138 7.19 -4.94 -3.76
CA LYS A 138 7.94 -6.12 -4.19
C LYS A 138 9.00 -6.51 -3.16
N ARG A 139 9.84 -5.56 -2.77
CA ARG A 139 10.91 -5.78 -1.78
C ARG A 139 10.36 -6.27 -0.43
N ASN A 140 9.26 -5.68 0.06
CA ASN A 140 8.63 -6.11 1.29
C ASN A 140 8.01 -7.51 1.15
N THR A 141 7.43 -7.84 -0.01
CA THR A 141 6.95 -9.20 -0.33
C THR A 141 8.08 -10.21 -0.25
N ASP A 142 9.21 -9.94 -0.91
CA ASP A 142 10.38 -10.83 -0.94
C ASP A 142 10.98 -11.00 0.47
N LYS A 143 11.05 -9.92 1.25
CA LYS A 143 11.51 -9.96 2.64
C LYS A 143 10.61 -10.85 3.50
N ILE A 144 9.31 -10.70 3.42
CA ILE A 144 8.34 -11.52 4.18
C ILE A 144 8.45 -13.00 3.75
N ALA A 145 8.50 -13.28 2.44
CA ALA A 145 8.64 -14.63 1.91
C ALA A 145 9.92 -15.30 2.41
N LYS A 146 11.05 -14.57 2.40
CA LYS A 146 12.33 -15.05 2.90
C LYS A 146 12.30 -15.39 4.39
N GLU A 147 11.69 -14.53 5.21
CA GLU A 147 11.56 -14.78 6.65
C GLU A 147 10.63 -15.97 6.97
N ILE A 148 9.52 -16.12 6.23
CA ILE A 148 8.64 -17.28 6.36
C ILE A 148 9.40 -18.56 5.99
N GLY A 149 10.10 -18.59 4.86
CA GLY A 149 10.88 -19.76 4.43
C GLY A 149 11.99 -20.13 5.42
N LYS A 150 12.69 -19.14 5.98
CA LYS A 150 13.72 -19.35 6.99
C LYS A 150 13.15 -19.98 8.27
N ASN A 151 12.04 -19.45 8.77
CA ASN A 151 11.40 -19.96 9.99
C ASN A 151 10.80 -21.35 9.76
N PHE A 152 10.22 -21.62 8.58
CA PHE A 152 9.69 -22.93 8.23
C PHE A 152 10.80 -24.00 8.17
N ASN A 153 11.93 -23.68 7.55
CA ASN A 153 13.07 -24.59 7.50
C ASN A 153 13.66 -24.88 8.89
N ALA A 154 13.75 -23.85 9.75
CA ALA A 154 14.19 -24.03 11.14
C ALA A 154 13.24 -24.95 11.93
N TRP A 155 11.93 -24.80 11.73
CA TRP A 155 10.93 -25.67 12.35
C TRP A 155 11.06 -27.14 11.89
N LEU A 156 11.25 -27.37 10.59
CA LEU A 156 11.47 -28.72 10.03
C LEU A 156 12.70 -29.39 10.65
N THR A 157 13.79 -28.63 10.81
CA THR A 157 15.04 -29.17 11.38
C THR A 157 14.90 -29.54 12.87
N GLN A 158 14.00 -28.85 13.61
CA GLN A 158 13.78 -29.14 15.03
C GLN A 158 12.80 -30.30 15.28
N ASN A 159 12.00 -30.69 14.29
CA ASN A 159 10.93 -31.69 14.44
C ASN A 159 11.16 -32.96 13.58
N ASN A 160 12.33 -33.13 12.99
CA ASN A 160 12.86 -34.34 12.37
C ASN A 160 14.09 -34.82 13.13
#